data_11506987dab50cfd1b9998e1c1788f46
#
_entry.id   11506987dab50cfd1b9998e1c1788f46
#
_cell.length_a   1.000
_cell.length_b   1.000
_cell.length_c   1.000
_cell.angle_alpha   90.00
_cell.angle_beta   90.00
_cell.angle_gamma   90.00
#
_symmetry.space_group_name_H-M   'P 1'
#
loop_
_entity.id
_entity.type
_entity.pdbx_description
1 polymer ?
#
loop_
_entity_poly.entity_id
_entity_poly.type
_entity_poly.pdbx_seq_one_letter_code
_entity_poly.pdbx_strand_id
1 'polypeptide(L)'
;MRKEIIRYTNNSPDELDFLWLQMDQNIFKEDSRGNAIIPLDGSRNGSRGQKLDGGFKISAVQVIPERGSKNRTVIDLQHEIYDTRMKVVLPEPLKANGGKLSLKIDFSFISPDYGSDRMGILRSDNGKVYTIAQWYPRMCVYDDLNAWNNLPYTGQGEFYLEYGDFNVNITAPSDHIVVCSGELLNPLETYTLDQLDRWAQAESSDETVMIRRPEEIKDPSTRPSGKKMTTWRFKIENARDVAWASSAAFVLDAARINLPSGKTSMAISAYPIESHGGNAWERSTEYTKASVEHYSERWFEYPYPTAINVAGNVKGMEYP
;
A
#
# COMPACT_ATOMS: atom_id res chain seq x y z
N MET A 1 1.31 -15.63 -5.74
CA MET A 1 1.83 -15.82 -4.37
C MET A 1 2.52 -14.53 -3.97
N ARG A 2 2.23 -14.00 -2.80
CA ARG A 2 2.86 -12.81 -2.22
C ARG A 2 3.72 -13.28 -1.06
N LYS A 3 4.77 -12.51 -0.77
CA LYS A 3 5.69 -12.81 0.32
C LYS A 3 5.98 -11.54 1.08
N GLU A 4 5.88 -11.62 2.38
CA GLU A 4 6.27 -10.57 3.31
C GLU A 4 7.40 -11.04 4.22
N ILE A 5 8.27 -10.13 4.59
CA ILE A 5 9.28 -10.34 5.63
C ILE A 5 9.19 -9.16 6.60
N ILE A 6 8.76 -9.45 7.81
CA ILE A 6 8.67 -8.50 8.91
C ILE A 6 9.93 -8.65 9.77
N ARG A 7 10.70 -7.58 9.93
CA ARG A 7 11.77 -7.50 10.93
C ARG A 7 11.24 -6.76 12.12
N TYR A 8 10.93 -7.50 13.18
CA TYR A 8 10.34 -6.97 14.38
C TYR A 8 11.37 -6.84 15.50
N THR A 9 11.35 -5.70 16.19
CA THR A 9 12.16 -5.46 17.40
C THR A 9 11.21 -5.25 18.56
N ASN A 10 11.33 -6.07 19.59
CA ASN A 10 10.56 -5.93 20.81
C ASN A 10 11.26 -4.89 21.74
N ASN A 11 10.78 -3.67 21.72
CA ASN A 11 11.28 -2.59 22.58
C ASN A 11 10.57 -2.53 23.95
N SER A 12 9.57 -3.39 24.19
CA SER A 12 8.85 -3.44 25.45
C SER A 12 9.70 -4.06 26.57
N PRO A 13 9.34 -3.83 27.83
CA PRO A 13 10.00 -4.50 28.97
C PRO A 13 9.61 -5.97 29.13
N ASP A 14 8.66 -6.47 28.36
CA ASP A 14 8.12 -7.82 28.47
C ASP A 14 8.73 -8.77 27.44
N GLU A 15 8.91 -10.04 27.84
CA GLU A 15 9.17 -11.11 26.86
C GLU A 15 7.87 -11.52 26.16
N LEU A 16 7.93 -11.80 24.85
CA LEU A 16 6.76 -12.11 24.04
C LEU A 16 6.78 -13.57 23.60
N ASP A 17 5.85 -14.38 24.11
CA ASP A 17 5.69 -15.80 23.74
C ASP A 17 4.98 -15.97 22.38
N PHE A 18 4.28 -14.96 21.92
CA PHE A 18 3.51 -14.93 20.67
C PHE A 18 3.43 -13.53 20.11
N LEU A 19 3.10 -13.45 18.81
CA LEU A 19 2.82 -12.22 18.12
C LEU A 19 1.36 -12.19 17.65
N TRP A 20 0.79 -10.98 17.54
CA TRP A 20 -0.48 -10.77 16.89
C TRP A 20 -0.32 -9.95 15.62
N LEU A 21 -1.05 -10.36 14.57
CA LEU A 21 -1.13 -9.65 13.30
C LEU A 21 -2.58 -9.34 12.95
N GLN A 22 -2.80 -8.16 12.37
CA GLN A 22 -4.05 -7.77 11.75
C GLN A 22 -4.16 -8.44 10.37
N MET A 23 -5.35 -8.97 10.09
CA MET A 23 -5.68 -9.71 8.87
C MET A 23 -6.88 -9.04 8.19
N ASP A 24 -6.76 -7.76 7.83
CA ASP A 24 -7.89 -6.92 7.43
C ASP A 24 -8.68 -7.47 6.26
N GLN A 25 -8.01 -8.11 5.30
CA GLN A 25 -8.66 -8.75 4.16
C GLN A 25 -9.66 -9.84 4.54
N ASN A 26 -9.57 -10.38 5.76
CA ASN A 26 -10.51 -11.37 6.24
C ASN A 26 -11.91 -10.80 6.49
N ILE A 27 -12.08 -9.48 6.48
CA ILE A 27 -13.41 -8.84 6.47
C ILE A 27 -14.25 -9.31 5.27
N PHE A 28 -13.61 -9.69 4.15
CA PHE A 28 -14.28 -10.17 2.95
C PHE A 28 -14.63 -11.67 2.98
N LYS A 29 -14.36 -12.38 4.08
CA LYS A 29 -14.85 -13.74 4.26
C LYS A 29 -16.35 -13.74 4.54
N GLU A 30 -17.05 -14.75 4.04
CA GLU A 30 -18.50 -14.89 4.24
C GLU A 30 -18.87 -14.95 5.73
N ASP A 31 -18.01 -15.60 6.55
CA ASP A 31 -18.20 -15.79 7.99
C ASP A 31 -17.57 -14.70 8.88
N SER A 32 -17.08 -13.60 8.29
CA SER A 32 -16.45 -12.53 9.06
C SER A 32 -17.46 -11.77 9.94
N ARG A 33 -17.01 -11.30 11.10
CA ARG A 33 -17.80 -10.41 11.96
C ARG A 33 -18.17 -9.11 11.27
N GLY A 34 -17.25 -8.56 10.47
CA GLY A 34 -17.50 -7.35 9.68
C GLY A 34 -18.65 -7.53 8.71
N ASN A 35 -18.74 -8.67 8.04
CA ASN A 35 -19.83 -9.01 7.14
C ASN A 35 -21.18 -9.18 7.87
N ALA A 36 -21.16 -9.69 9.10
CA ALA A 36 -22.37 -9.82 9.93
C ALA A 36 -22.88 -8.47 10.44
N ILE A 37 -22.00 -7.49 10.68
CA ILE A 37 -22.34 -6.15 11.18
C ILE A 37 -22.76 -5.23 10.05
N ILE A 38 -21.99 -5.22 8.96
CA ILE A 38 -22.24 -4.42 7.75
C ILE A 38 -22.19 -5.36 6.56
N PRO A 39 -23.33 -5.90 6.12
CA PRO A 39 -23.38 -6.77 4.95
C PRO A 39 -22.73 -6.08 3.75
N LEU A 40 -22.04 -6.86 2.90
CA LEU A 40 -21.34 -6.32 1.73
C LEU A 40 -22.25 -5.52 0.79
N ASP A 41 -23.51 -5.89 0.67
CA ASP A 41 -24.54 -5.17 -0.10
C ASP A 41 -24.97 -3.85 0.54
N GLY A 42 -24.76 -3.69 1.85
CA GLY A 42 -24.97 -2.47 2.62
C GLY A 42 -23.72 -1.64 2.83
N SER A 43 -22.58 -2.03 2.25
CA SER A 43 -21.33 -1.29 2.42
C SER A 43 -21.43 0.12 1.81
N ARG A 44 -20.72 1.07 2.42
CA ARG A 44 -20.64 2.46 1.98
C ARG A 44 -20.24 2.61 0.49
N ASN A 45 -19.51 1.66 -0.04
CA ASN A 45 -19.01 1.64 -1.42
C ASN A 45 -19.88 0.81 -2.38
N GLY A 46 -20.95 0.19 -1.87
CA GLY A 46 -22.00 -0.42 -2.68
C GLY A 46 -21.56 -1.63 -3.49
N SER A 47 -21.41 -2.76 -2.83
CA SER A 47 -21.14 -4.04 -3.50
C SER A 47 -22.33 -4.59 -4.30
N ARG A 48 -23.53 -3.99 -4.17
CA ARG A 48 -24.77 -4.30 -4.90
C ARG A 48 -24.90 -5.75 -5.36
N GLY A 49 -24.90 -6.70 -4.42
CA GLY A 49 -25.15 -8.11 -4.70
C GLY A 49 -23.96 -8.89 -5.26
N GLN A 50 -22.77 -8.34 -5.31
CA GLN A 50 -21.57 -9.11 -5.64
C GLN A 50 -21.16 -9.95 -4.43
N LYS A 51 -21.08 -11.27 -4.63
CA LYS A 51 -20.59 -12.18 -3.61
C LYS A 51 -19.07 -12.35 -3.79
N LEU A 52 -18.32 -12.08 -2.74
CA LEU A 52 -16.90 -12.37 -2.65
C LEU A 52 -16.67 -13.17 -1.37
N ASP A 53 -16.21 -14.40 -1.51
CA ASP A 53 -15.56 -15.13 -0.41
C ASP A 53 -14.05 -14.87 -0.52
N GLY A 54 -13.62 -13.80 0.12
CA GLY A 54 -12.26 -13.28 0.05
C GLY A 54 -11.40 -13.68 1.25
N GLY A 55 -10.56 -12.76 1.68
CA GLY A 55 -9.66 -12.92 2.80
C GLY A 55 -8.30 -13.50 2.43
N PHE A 56 -7.40 -13.48 3.41
CA PHE A 56 -6.08 -14.07 3.25
C PHE A 56 -6.10 -15.60 3.21
N LYS A 57 -5.35 -16.15 2.26
CA LYS A 57 -4.93 -17.56 2.26
C LYS A 57 -3.46 -17.56 2.66
N ILE A 58 -3.18 -18.01 3.89
CA ILE A 58 -1.83 -18.13 4.44
C ILE A 58 -1.28 -19.51 4.05
N SER A 59 -0.12 -19.54 3.41
CA SER A 59 0.52 -20.80 2.99
C SER A 59 1.77 -21.15 3.81
N ALA A 60 2.40 -20.17 4.46
CA ALA A 60 3.51 -20.38 5.38
C ALA A 60 3.63 -19.20 6.37
N VAL A 61 3.99 -19.52 7.62
CA VAL A 61 4.43 -18.54 8.64
C VAL A 61 5.70 -19.11 9.26
N GLN A 62 6.81 -18.39 9.12
CA GLN A 62 8.14 -18.92 9.44
C GLN A 62 9.00 -17.89 10.14
N VAL A 63 9.79 -18.29 11.15
CA VAL A 63 10.96 -17.54 11.54
C VAL A 63 12.09 -17.84 10.58
N ILE A 64 12.70 -16.79 10.06
CA ILE A 64 13.87 -16.89 9.17
C ILE A 64 15.09 -16.28 9.88
N PRO A 65 16.29 -16.77 9.57
CA PRO A 65 17.53 -16.23 10.10
C PRO A 65 17.71 -14.75 9.76
N GLU A 66 18.26 -13.98 10.66
CA GLU A 66 18.70 -12.63 10.36
C GLU A 66 19.78 -12.62 9.28
N ARG A 67 19.80 -11.55 8.47
CA ARG A 67 20.78 -11.39 7.41
C ARG A 67 22.20 -11.36 8.01
N GLY A 68 23.04 -12.28 7.56
CA GLY A 68 24.43 -12.43 8.08
C GLY A 68 24.56 -13.40 9.24
N SER A 69 23.48 -13.99 9.77
CA SER A 69 23.54 -15.04 10.77
C SER A 69 24.27 -16.29 10.24
N LYS A 70 25.04 -16.94 11.12
CA LYS A 70 25.64 -18.25 10.85
C LYS A 70 24.59 -19.36 10.89
N ASN A 71 23.56 -19.22 11.72
CA ASN A 71 22.40 -20.12 11.75
C ASN A 71 21.52 -19.83 10.53
N ARG A 72 21.23 -20.85 9.71
CA ARG A 72 20.39 -20.77 8.51
C ARG A 72 19.09 -21.54 8.64
N THR A 73 18.72 -21.96 9.84
CA THR A 73 17.52 -22.75 10.07
C THR A 73 16.28 -21.89 9.91
N VAL A 74 15.37 -22.31 9.06
CA VAL A 74 14.00 -21.77 8.92
C VAL A 74 13.09 -22.63 9.80
N ILE A 75 12.25 -22.00 10.62
CA ILE A 75 11.36 -22.70 11.55
C ILE A 75 9.91 -22.35 11.18
N ASP A 76 9.11 -23.36 10.86
CA ASP A 76 7.68 -23.20 10.66
C ASP A 76 6.99 -22.93 12.00
N LEU A 77 6.10 -21.95 12.04
CA LEU A 77 5.41 -21.53 13.25
C LEU A 77 3.97 -22.01 13.28
N GLN A 78 3.53 -22.42 14.47
CA GLN A 78 2.11 -22.60 14.74
C GLN A 78 1.41 -21.24 14.74
N HIS A 79 0.27 -21.16 14.08
CA HIS A 79 -0.54 -19.97 14.03
C HIS A 79 -2.03 -20.32 13.99
N GLU A 80 -2.83 -19.42 14.54
CA GLU A 80 -4.28 -19.53 14.58
C GLU A 80 -4.91 -18.23 14.08
N ILE A 81 -5.92 -18.35 13.24
CA ILE A 81 -6.63 -17.20 12.67
C ILE A 81 -7.97 -17.04 13.35
N TYR A 82 -8.19 -15.90 13.96
CA TYR A 82 -9.42 -15.51 14.64
C TYR A 82 -10.04 -14.31 13.90
N ASP A 83 -10.93 -14.59 12.95
CA ASP A 83 -11.57 -13.55 12.14
C ASP A 83 -10.50 -12.69 11.42
N THR A 84 -10.41 -11.40 11.74
CA THR A 84 -9.44 -10.46 11.16
C THR A 84 -8.12 -10.37 11.92
N ARG A 85 -7.72 -11.41 12.65
CA ARG A 85 -6.49 -11.46 13.45
C ARG A 85 -5.81 -12.81 13.32
N MET A 86 -4.50 -12.83 13.43
CA MET A 86 -3.69 -14.04 13.47
C MET A 86 -2.76 -14.01 14.69
N LYS A 87 -2.84 -15.04 15.52
CA LYS A 87 -1.88 -15.31 16.60
C LYS A 87 -0.78 -16.23 16.07
N VAL A 88 0.46 -15.84 16.26
CA VAL A 88 1.63 -16.65 15.87
C VAL A 88 2.40 -17.01 17.16
N VAL A 89 2.53 -18.31 17.43
CA VAL A 89 3.25 -18.83 18.62
C VAL A 89 4.74 -18.89 18.31
N LEU A 90 5.56 -18.31 19.17
CA LEU A 90 7.01 -18.36 19.00
C LEU A 90 7.60 -19.63 19.63
N PRO A 91 8.64 -20.22 19.05
CA PRO A 91 9.29 -21.43 19.59
C PRO A 91 10.06 -21.13 20.88
N GLU A 92 10.52 -19.91 21.04
CA GLU A 92 11.16 -19.34 22.23
C GLU A 92 10.66 -17.91 22.44
N PRO A 93 10.49 -17.44 23.68
CA PRO A 93 10.06 -16.07 23.93
C PRO A 93 10.99 -15.04 23.28
N LEU A 94 10.43 -14.06 22.61
CA LEU A 94 11.18 -12.93 22.09
C LEU A 94 11.58 -12.02 23.24
N LYS A 95 12.88 -11.88 23.47
CA LYS A 95 13.44 -11.12 24.58
C LYS A 95 12.93 -9.69 24.64
N ALA A 96 12.73 -9.19 25.85
CA ALA A 96 12.45 -7.79 26.14
C ALA A 96 13.62 -6.87 25.72
N ASN A 97 13.34 -5.58 25.64
CA ASN A 97 14.34 -4.52 25.51
C ASN A 97 15.32 -4.70 24.35
N GLY A 98 14.80 -4.96 23.16
CA GLY A 98 15.59 -5.01 21.92
C GLY A 98 15.73 -6.41 21.30
N GLY A 99 14.99 -7.41 21.79
CA GLY A 99 14.90 -8.72 21.14
C GLY A 99 14.44 -8.60 19.70
N LYS A 100 15.07 -9.34 18.78
CA LYS A 100 14.81 -9.23 17.34
C LYS A 100 14.37 -10.55 16.74
N LEU A 101 13.52 -10.45 15.72
CA LEU A 101 12.95 -11.59 15.01
C LEU A 101 12.70 -11.19 13.56
N SER A 102 12.94 -12.10 12.63
CA SER A 102 12.50 -11.97 11.23
C SER A 102 11.42 -13.00 10.94
N LEU A 103 10.19 -12.52 10.74
CA LEU A 103 9.01 -13.32 10.40
C LEU A 103 8.79 -13.27 8.88
N LYS A 104 8.67 -14.44 8.26
CA LYS A 104 8.29 -14.56 6.84
C LYS A 104 6.87 -15.12 6.77
N ILE A 105 6.02 -14.47 5.97
CA ILE A 105 4.66 -14.91 5.71
C ILE A 105 4.47 -15.04 4.19
N ASP A 106 4.04 -16.20 3.73
CA ASP A 106 3.62 -16.42 2.36
C ASP A 106 2.09 -16.44 2.31
N PHE A 107 1.49 -15.56 1.50
CA PHE A 107 0.05 -15.36 1.46
C PHE A 107 -0.49 -15.05 0.06
N SER A 108 -1.80 -15.10 -0.06
CA SER A 108 -2.53 -14.60 -1.23
C SER A 108 -3.93 -14.14 -0.82
N PHE A 109 -4.55 -13.30 -1.64
CA PHE A 109 -5.94 -12.90 -1.52
C PHE A 109 -6.51 -12.52 -2.89
N ILE A 110 -7.82 -12.45 -2.98
CA ILE A 110 -8.54 -11.99 -4.17
C ILE A 110 -9.08 -10.59 -3.88
N SER A 111 -8.74 -9.61 -4.73
CA SER A 111 -9.31 -8.28 -4.65
C SER A 111 -10.77 -8.30 -5.12
N PRO A 112 -11.68 -7.59 -4.44
CA PRO A 112 -13.04 -7.40 -4.96
C PRO A 112 -13.02 -6.80 -6.36
N ASP A 113 -13.86 -7.33 -7.27
CA ASP A 113 -14.02 -6.79 -8.64
C ASP A 113 -15.09 -5.66 -8.66
N TYR A 114 -15.12 -4.89 -7.61
CA TYR A 114 -15.95 -3.72 -7.36
C TYR A 114 -15.27 -2.82 -6.33
N GLY A 115 -15.80 -1.61 -6.10
CA GLY A 115 -15.33 -0.75 -5.02
C GLY A 115 -15.78 -1.28 -3.66
N SER A 116 -14.85 -1.38 -2.76
CA SER A 116 -15.05 -1.84 -1.38
C SER A 116 -14.26 -0.93 -0.43
N ASP A 117 -14.38 -1.17 0.87
CA ASP A 117 -13.59 -0.44 1.86
C ASP A 117 -12.11 -0.77 1.68
N ARG A 118 -11.29 0.26 1.48
CA ARG A 118 -9.82 0.21 1.40
C ARG A 118 -9.24 -0.57 0.21
N MET A 119 -10.09 -1.15 -0.66
CA MET A 119 -9.65 -1.95 -1.79
C MET A 119 -10.75 -2.02 -2.85
N GLY A 120 -10.36 -2.13 -4.11
CA GLY A 120 -11.34 -2.37 -5.16
C GLY A 120 -10.79 -2.28 -6.56
N ILE A 121 -11.66 -2.62 -7.51
CA ILE A 121 -11.38 -2.53 -8.93
C ILE A 121 -12.42 -1.61 -9.56
N LEU A 122 -11.95 -0.52 -10.20
CA LEU A 122 -12.74 0.28 -11.10
C LEU A 122 -12.57 -0.27 -12.52
N ARG A 123 -13.67 -0.56 -13.20
CA ARG A 123 -13.65 -0.92 -14.61
C ARG A 123 -13.75 0.34 -15.47
N SER A 124 -12.77 0.56 -16.32
CA SER A 124 -12.79 1.61 -17.35
C SER A 124 -12.62 1.02 -18.73
N ASP A 125 -12.92 1.79 -19.77
CA ASP A 125 -12.85 1.32 -21.16
C ASP A 125 -11.42 1.02 -21.61
N ASN A 126 -10.42 1.66 -20.97
CA ASN A 126 -9.01 1.52 -21.29
C ASN A 126 -8.23 0.61 -20.33
N GLY A 127 -8.92 -0.02 -19.38
CA GLY A 127 -8.31 -0.97 -18.45
C GLY A 127 -8.91 -0.92 -17.06
N LYS A 128 -8.60 -1.92 -16.26
CA LYS A 128 -9.01 -1.96 -14.85
C LYS A 128 -8.06 -1.12 -14.00
N VAL A 129 -8.61 -0.33 -13.11
CA VAL A 129 -7.86 0.37 -12.05
C VAL A 129 -7.94 -0.46 -10.77
N TYR A 130 -6.80 -0.93 -10.32
CA TYR A 130 -6.64 -1.63 -9.03
C TYR A 130 -6.21 -0.61 -7.98
N THR A 131 -6.99 -0.46 -6.92
CA THR A 131 -6.64 0.35 -5.74
C THR A 131 -6.55 -0.59 -4.55
N ILE A 132 -5.39 -0.68 -3.93
CA ILE A 132 -5.05 -1.77 -3.01
C ILE A 132 -4.42 -1.21 -1.75
N ALA A 133 -5.15 -1.28 -0.64
CA ALA A 133 -4.68 -0.98 0.71
C ALA A 133 -5.03 -2.11 1.68
N GLN A 134 -4.48 -2.12 2.88
CA GLN A 134 -4.67 -3.20 3.89
C GLN A 134 -4.43 -4.60 3.30
N TRP A 135 -3.41 -4.75 2.51
CA TRP A 135 -3.21 -5.86 1.58
C TRP A 135 -2.19 -6.91 2.04
N TYR A 136 -1.62 -6.75 3.22
CA TYR A 136 -0.65 -7.66 3.83
C TYR A 136 -0.96 -7.83 5.32
N PRO A 137 -0.61 -8.95 5.97
CA PRO A 137 -0.71 -9.12 7.42
C PRO A 137 0.13 -8.06 8.15
N ARG A 138 -0.45 -7.29 9.07
CA ARG A 138 0.21 -6.18 9.75
C ARG A 138 0.43 -6.48 11.22
N MET A 139 1.60 -6.13 11.77
CA MET A 139 1.85 -6.28 13.21
C MET A 139 0.85 -5.45 14.02
N CYS A 140 0.22 -6.08 15.03
CA CYS A 140 -0.49 -5.35 16.05
C CYS A 140 0.48 -4.56 16.93
N VAL A 141 0.03 -3.45 17.48
CA VAL A 141 0.78 -2.69 18.48
C VAL A 141 0.80 -3.44 19.79
N TYR A 142 1.96 -3.46 20.44
CA TYR A 142 2.13 -3.87 21.83
C TYR A 142 2.48 -2.64 22.67
N ASP A 143 1.57 -2.24 23.55
CA ASP A 143 1.73 -1.05 24.39
C ASP A 143 1.60 -1.35 25.89
N ASP A 144 1.83 -0.34 26.72
CA ASP A 144 1.82 -0.42 28.18
C ASP A 144 0.41 -0.38 28.79
N LEU A 145 -0.63 -0.09 27.99
CA LEU A 145 -2.02 -0.02 28.47
C LEU A 145 -2.76 -1.35 28.28
N ASN A 146 -2.66 -1.93 27.11
CA ASN A 146 -3.44 -3.09 26.70
C ASN A 146 -2.58 -4.31 26.35
N ALA A 147 -1.26 -4.22 26.49
CA ALA A 147 -0.34 -5.20 25.89
C ALA A 147 -0.62 -5.29 24.38
N TRP A 148 -1.08 -6.41 23.85
CA TRP A 148 -1.45 -6.53 22.44
C TRP A 148 -2.78 -5.83 22.12
N ASN A 149 -2.72 -4.83 21.23
CA ASN A 149 -3.89 -4.19 20.66
C ASN A 149 -4.42 -5.00 19.47
N ASN A 150 -5.22 -6.01 19.77
CA ASN A 150 -5.66 -7.02 18.83
C ASN A 150 -7.19 -7.06 18.64
N LEU A 151 -7.86 -5.89 18.66
CA LEU A 151 -9.28 -5.82 18.38
C LEU A 151 -9.56 -6.25 16.93
N PRO A 152 -10.69 -6.95 16.68
CA PRO A 152 -11.05 -7.33 15.32
C PRO A 152 -11.36 -6.10 14.45
N TYR A 153 -10.89 -6.10 13.22
CA TYR A 153 -11.27 -5.11 12.23
C TYR A 153 -12.68 -5.42 11.70
N THR A 154 -13.59 -4.46 11.80
CA THR A 154 -14.99 -4.60 11.40
C THR A 154 -15.40 -3.61 10.31
N GLY A 155 -14.43 -3.01 9.60
CA GLY A 155 -14.65 -2.07 8.50
C GLY A 155 -14.82 -0.62 8.92
N GLN A 156 -15.13 -0.37 10.17
CA GLN A 156 -15.23 0.97 10.76
C GLN A 156 -14.26 1.07 11.93
N GLY A 157 -13.50 2.14 11.97
CA GLY A 157 -12.50 2.38 12.99
C GLY A 157 -11.14 2.68 12.37
N GLU A 158 -10.39 3.47 13.09
CA GLU A 158 -9.06 3.89 12.71
C GLU A 158 -8.03 2.79 12.98
N PHE A 159 -6.94 2.86 12.25
CA PHE A 159 -5.82 1.95 12.44
C PHE A 159 -4.94 2.41 13.58
N TYR A 160 -4.58 1.47 14.44
CA TYR A 160 -3.54 1.65 15.42
C TYR A 160 -2.37 0.76 15.03
N LEU A 161 -1.35 1.35 14.43
CA LEU A 161 -0.18 0.67 13.87
C LEU A 161 1.10 1.38 14.30
N GLU A 162 2.15 0.61 14.46
CA GLU A 162 3.50 1.14 14.65
C GLU A 162 4.08 1.72 13.37
N TYR A 163 5.03 2.63 13.53
CA TYR A 163 5.83 3.10 12.42
C TYR A 163 6.91 2.07 12.05
N GLY A 164 7.16 1.96 10.76
CA GLY A 164 8.18 1.08 10.21
C GLY A 164 8.69 1.55 8.86
N ASP A 165 9.72 0.87 8.38
CA ASP A 165 10.30 1.10 7.06
C ASP A 165 9.80 0.01 6.10
N PHE A 166 9.35 0.43 4.91
CA PHE A 166 8.81 -0.49 3.92
C PHE A 166 9.64 -0.48 2.65
N ASN A 167 9.96 -1.69 2.17
CA ASN A 167 10.46 -1.94 0.83
C ASN A 167 9.43 -2.79 0.09
N VAL A 168 8.79 -2.23 -0.92
CA VAL A 168 7.66 -2.84 -1.62
C VAL A 168 8.03 -3.15 -3.06
N ASN A 169 7.79 -4.39 -3.49
CA ASN A 169 7.98 -4.81 -4.87
C ASN A 169 6.63 -5.23 -5.46
N ILE A 170 6.15 -4.50 -6.46
CA ILE A 170 4.91 -4.78 -7.17
C ILE A 170 5.24 -5.24 -8.59
N THR A 171 4.89 -6.48 -8.91
CA THR A 171 5.01 -7.00 -10.27
C THR A 171 3.65 -6.95 -10.96
N ALA A 172 3.55 -6.13 -11.99
CA ALA A 172 2.33 -5.89 -12.77
C ALA A 172 2.58 -6.12 -14.26
N PRO A 173 1.54 -6.25 -15.09
CA PRO A 173 1.67 -6.22 -16.55
C PRO A 173 2.49 -5.02 -17.02
N SER A 174 3.31 -5.18 -18.06
CA SER A 174 4.25 -4.14 -18.49
C SER A 174 3.57 -2.90 -19.10
N ASP A 175 2.30 -3.02 -19.49
CA ASP A 175 1.46 -1.90 -19.96
C ASP A 175 0.87 -1.06 -18.80
N HIS A 176 0.94 -1.56 -17.56
CA HIS A 176 0.50 -0.81 -16.39
C HIS A 176 1.50 0.26 -15.94
N ILE A 177 0.97 1.36 -15.41
CA ILE A 177 1.66 2.22 -14.45
C ILE A 177 1.31 1.72 -13.06
N VAL A 178 2.28 1.72 -12.16
CA VAL A 178 2.08 1.44 -10.74
C VAL A 178 2.51 2.66 -9.93
N VAL A 179 1.67 3.07 -8.99
CA VAL A 179 2.00 4.06 -7.96
C VAL A 179 1.87 3.39 -6.59
N CYS A 180 2.72 3.78 -5.65
CA CYS A 180 2.75 3.20 -4.31
C CYS A 180 3.29 4.24 -3.33
N SER A 181 2.90 4.15 -2.06
CA SER A 181 3.47 4.96 -0.99
C SER A 181 5.00 4.98 -1.06
N GLY A 182 5.61 6.17 -0.95
CA GLY A 182 7.06 6.36 -0.96
C GLY A 182 7.67 6.60 -2.33
N GLU A 183 8.96 6.40 -2.42
CA GLU A 183 9.81 6.70 -3.58
C GLU A 183 9.99 5.49 -4.49
N LEU A 184 9.89 5.71 -5.81
CA LEU A 184 10.21 4.70 -6.82
C LEU A 184 11.73 4.57 -7.00
N LEU A 185 12.28 3.37 -6.74
CA LEU A 185 13.72 3.12 -6.75
C LEU A 185 14.28 2.69 -8.11
N ASN A 186 13.44 2.29 -9.06
CA ASN A 186 13.89 1.77 -10.34
C ASN A 186 13.19 2.40 -11.57
N PRO A 187 13.16 3.73 -11.67
CA PRO A 187 12.47 4.42 -12.77
C PRO A 187 13.00 4.03 -14.15
N LEU A 188 14.30 3.79 -14.29
CA LEU A 188 14.93 3.34 -15.54
C LEU A 188 14.42 1.99 -16.07
N GLU A 189 13.83 1.15 -15.21
CA GLU A 189 13.29 -0.16 -15.59
C GLU A 189 11.78 -0.09 -15.92
N THR A 190 11.11 1.00 -15.49
CA THR A 190 9.64 1.11 -15.46
C THR A 190 9.09 2.21 -16.36
N TYR A 191 9.86 3.25 -16.64
CA TYR A 191 9.53 4.34 -17.54
C TYR A 191 10.33 4.29 -18.85
N THR A 192 9.79 4.92 -19.89
CA THR A 192 10.53 5.20 -21.13
C THR A 192 11.45 6.42 -20.92
N LEU A 193 12.39 6.64 -21.84
CA LEU A 193 13.29 7.81 -21.78
C LEU A 193 12.50 9.13 -21.76
N ASP A 194 11.47 9.27 -22.60
CA ASP A 194 10.62 10.47 -22.65
C ASP A 194 9.87 10.71 -21.33
N GLN A 195 9.43 9.62 -20.66
CA GLN A 195 8.79 9.71 -19.35
C GLN A 195 9.79 10.07 -18.26
N LEU A 196 11.03 9.59 -18.34
CA LEU A 196 12.10 9.97 -17.42
C LEU A 196 12.49 11.45 -17.56
N ASP A 197 12.57 11.95 -18.79
CA ASP A 197 12.86 13.36 -19.04
C ASP A 197 11.75 14.27 -18.47
N ARG A 198 10.48 13.87 -18.66
CA ARG A 198 9.33 14.58 -18.07
C ARG A 198 9.30 14.49 -16.55
N TRP A 199 9.72 13.34 -15.98
CA TRP A 199 9.87 13.19 -14.53
C TRP A 199 10.91 14.16 -13.97
N ALA A 200 12.10 14.23 -14.60
CA ALA A 200 13.14 15.18 -14.21
C ALA A 200 12.68 16.65 -14.33
N GLN A 201 11.84 16.98 -15.31
CA GLN A 201 11.18 18.28 -15.40
C GLN A 201 10.24 18.52 -14.22
N ALA A 202 9.42 17.53 -13.84
CA ALA A 202 8.48 17.65 -12.73
C ALA A 202 9.20 17.87 -11.38
N GLU A 203 10.35 17.24 -11.16
CA GLU A 203 11.18 17.43 -9.96
C GLU A 203 11.66 18.87 -9.76
N SER A 204 11.71 19.65 -10.82
CA SER A 204 12.13 21.07 -10.79
C SER A 204 11.01 22.05 -11.09
N SER A 205 9.80 21.59 -11.41
CA SER A 205 8.68 22.43 -11.84
C SER A 205 7.69 22.70 -10.70
N ASP A 206 7.28 23.95 -10.57
CA ASP A 206 6.16 24.34 -9.72
C ASP A 206 4.81 24.13 -10.40
N GLU A 207 4.81 23.95 -11.72
CA GLU A 207 3.63 23.63 -12.52
C GLU A 207 3.54 22.12 -12.74
N THR A 208 2.31 21.62 -12.94
CA THR A 208 2.06 20.19 -13.23
C THR A 208 2.68 19.78 -14.57
N VAL A 209 3.47 18.73 -14.55
CA VAL A 209 4.09 18.11 -15.73
C VAL A 209 3.46 16.74 -15.98
N MET A 210 2.99 16.52 -17.21
CA MET A 210 2.43 15.24 -17.63
C MET A 210 3.54 14.21 -17.86
N ILE A 211 3.61 13.20 -17.02
CA ILE A 211 4.60 12.11 -17.12
C ILE A 211 4.15 11.08 -18.17
N ARG A 212 2.92 10.57 -18.05
CA ARG A 212 2.25 9.76 -19.08
C ARG A 212 1.01 10.50 -19.54
N ARG A 213 0.99 10.86 -20.80
CA ARG A 213 -0.04 11.69 -21.42
C ARG A 213 -1.26 10.89 -21.84
N PRO A 214 -2.45 11.51 -22.00
CA PRO A 214 -3.68 10.83 -22.43
C PRO A 214 -3.52 10.11 -23.78
N GLU A 215 -2.84 10.72 -24.75
CA GLU A 215 -2.60 10.15 -26.08
C GLU A 215 -1.70 8.91 -26.08
N GLU A 216 -0.92 8.72 -25.00
CA GLU A 216 0.00 7.58 -24.83
C GLU A 216 -0.68 6.32 -24.30
N ILE A 217 -1.93 6.39 -23.84
CA ILE A 217 -2.59 5.27 -23.13
C ILE A 217 -2.72 4.02 -23.99
N LYS A 218 -3.00 4.17 -25.28
CA LYS A 218 -3.16 3.05 -26.23
C LYS A 218 -1.90 2.75 -27.04
N ASP A 219 -0.83 3.50 -26.81
CA ASP A 219 0.41 3.34 -27.56
C ASP A 219 1.40 2.44 -26.77
N PRO A 220 1.62 1.17 -27.21
CA PRO A 220 2.53 0.27 -26.54
C PRO A 220 3.99 0.72 -26.61
N SER A 221 4.37 1.62 -27.53
CA SER A 221 5.73 2.18 -27.60
C SER A 221 6.07 3.06 -26.39
N THR A 222 5.06 3.57 -25.70
CA THR A 222 5.20 4.39 -24.49
C THR A 222 5.39 3.55 -23.21
N ARG A 223 5.57 2.25 -23.37
CA ARG A 223 5.90 1.33 -22.27
C ARG A 223 7.22 0.59 -22.53
N PRO A 224 7.96 0.21 -21.50
CA PRO A 224 9.18 -0.56 -21.67
C PRO A 224 8.93 -1.85 -22.46
N SER A 225 9.67 -2.02 -23.58
CA SER A 225 9.48 -3.13 -24.51
C SER A 225 10.09 -4.45 -24.02
N GLY A 226 9.62 -5.56 -24.58
CA GLY A 226 10.26 -6.88 -24.47
C GLY A 226 9.89 -7.68 -23.23
N LYS A 227 9.06 -7.16 -22.32
CA LYS A 227 8.64 -7.86 -21.10
C LYS A 227 7.12 -7.93 -21.02
N LYS A 228 6.59 -9.07 -20.56
CA LYS A 228 5.15 -9.21 -20.24
C LYS A 228 4.80 -8.61 -18.88
N MET A 229 5.74 -8.63 -17.95
CA MET A 229 5.59 -8.16 -16.57
C MET A 229 6.78 -7.26 -16.21
N THR A 230 6.52 -6.22 -15.43
CA THR A 230 7.53 -5.30 -14.89
C THR A 230 7.39 -5.23 -13.39
N THR A 231 8.52 -5.23 -12.68
CA THR A 231 8.57 -5.08 -11.23
C THR A 231 8.92 -3.65 -10.86
N TRP A 232 8.05 -3.01 -10.14
CA TRP A 232 8.19 -1.68 -9.55
C TRP A 232 8.69 -1.82 -8.12
N ARG A 233 9.71 -1.07 -7.72
CA ARG A 233 10.33 -1.13 -6.39
C ARG A 233 10.17 0.21 -5.71
N PHE A 234 9.53 0.19 -4.54
CA PHE A 234 9.28 1.39 -3.75
C PHE A 234 9.90 1.26 -2.37
N LYS A 235 10.22 2.41 -1.78
CA LYS A 235 10.70 2.53 -0.40
C LYS A 235 10.03 3.71 0.27
N ILE A 236 9.60 3.50 1.51
CA ILE A 236 9.18 4.57 2.42
C ILE A 236 9.71 4.25 3.82
N GLU A 237 10.17 5.27 4.52
CA GLU A 237 10.68 5.16 5.88
C GLU A 237 9.71 5.82 6.86
N ASN A 238 9.66 5.29 8.07
CA ASN A 238 8.87 5.82 9.17
C ASN A 238 7.39 6.05 8.81
N ALA A 239 6.78 5.08 8.14
CA ALA A 239 5.36 5.08 7.78
C ALA A 239 4.60 4.03 8.57
N ARG A 240 3.28 4.22 8.71
CA ARG A 240 2.42 3.24 9.41
C ARG A 240 1.90 2.15 8.50
N ASP A 241 1.74 2.46 7.23
CA ASP A 241 1.17 1.55 6.24
C ASP A 241 1.63 1.91 4.83
N VAL A 242 1.37 1.04 3.87
CA VAL A 242 1.65 1.26 2.45
C VAL A 242 0.48 0.80 1.60
N ALA A 243 0.08 1.65 0.66
CA ALA A 243 -0.94 1.36 -0.33
C ALA A 243 -0.36 1.48 -1.74
N TRP A 244 -1.01 0.87 -2.71
CA TRP A 244 -0.61 0.97 -4.10
C TRP A 244 -1.80 0.91 -5.06
N ALA A 245 -1.61 1.43 -6.25
CA ALA A 245 -2.56 1.32 -7.33
C ALA A 245 -1.87 0.98 -8.65
N SER A 246 -2.62 0.38 -9.57
CA SER A 246 -2.08 -0.06 -10.86
C SER A 246 -3.14 -0.05 -11.95
N SER A 247 -2.79 0.47 -13.12
CA SER A 247 -3.67 0.43 -14.30
C SER A 247 -2.91 0.62 -15.61
N ALA A 248 -3.40 -0.01 -16.69
CA ALA A 248 -3.01 0.34 -18.04
C ALA A 248 -3.62 1.68 -18.51
N ALA A 249 -4.76 2.08 -17.90
CA ALA A 249 -5.50 3.29 -18.24
C ALA A 249 -4.96 4.57 -17.57
N PHE A 250 -3.96 4.48 -16.69
CA PHE A 250 -3.47 5.65 -15.94
C PHE A 250 -2.79 6.68 -16.83
N VAL A 251 -3.33 7.88 -16.83
CA VAL A 251 -2.60 9.13 -17.01
C VAL A 251 -1.82 9.37 -15.73
N LEU A 252 -0.62 9.92 -15.83
CA LEU A 252 0.25 10.21 -14.70
C LEU A 252 0.82 11.61 -14.85
N ASP A 253 0.66 12.43 -13.85
CA ASP A 253 1.27 13.75 -13.78
C ASP A 253 1.89 14.01 -12.40
N ALA A 254 2.80 14.98 -12.32
CA ALA A 254 3.51 15.31 -11.10
C ALA A 254 3.95 16.77 -11.08
N ALA A 255 4.21 17.29 -9.86
CA ALA A 255 4.81 18.59 -9.62
C ALA A 255 5.65 18.56 -8.33
N ARG A 256 6.65 19.43 -8.26
CA ARG A 256 7.44 19.62 -7.06
C ARG A 256 6.59 20.27 -5.95
N ILE A 257 6.69 19.77 -4.74
CA ILE A 257 6.22 20.40 -3.50
C ILE A 257 7.40 21.11 -2.85
N ASN A 258 7.23 22.39 -2.49
CA ASN A 258 8.25 23.17 -1.80
C ASN A 258 7.96 23.16 -0.30
N LEU A 259 8.88 22.66 0.50
CA LEU A 259 8.72 22.57 1.95
C LEU A 259 9.43 23.72 2.67
N PRO A 260 8.95 24.15 3.86
CA PRO A 260 9.50 25.28 4.59
C PRO A 260 11.00 25.20 4.91
N SER A 261 11.52 23.98 5.11
CA SER A 261 12.96 23.77 5.35
C SER A 261 13.84 23.91 4.11
N GLY A 262 13.26 24.11 2.93
CA GLY A 262 13.93 24.09 1.63
C GLY A 262 14.10 22.69 1.04
N LYS A 263 13.63 21.64 1.71
CA LYS A 263 13.47 20.32 1.13
C LYS A 263 12.35 20.32 0.09
N THR A 264 12.32 19.28 -0.73
CA THR A 264 11.27 19.08 -1.73
C THR A 264 10.65 17.70 -1.58
N SER A 265 9.37 17.59 -1.94
CA SER A 265 8.63 16.35 -2.15
C SER A 265 7.94 16.41 -3.50
N MET A 266 7.29 15.33 -3.91
CA MET A 266 6.55 15.26 -5.18
C MET A 266 5.06 15.08 -4.95
N ALA A 267 4.23 15.94 -5.51
CA ALA A 267 2.82 15.68 -5.71
C ALA A 267 2.66 14.87 -6.98
N ILE A 268 1.90 13.78 -6.92
CA ILE A 268 1.70 12.84 -8.04
C ILE A 268 0.22 12.51 -8.14
N SER A 269 -0.34 12.50 -9.35
CA SER A 269 -1.70 12.04 -9.59
C SER A 269 -1.73 10.95 -10.65
N ALA A 270 -2.44 9.85 -10.34
CA ALA A 270 -2.69 8.74 -11.23
C ALA A 270 -4.20 8.53 -11.39
N TYR A 271 -4.70 8.69 -12.60
CA TYR A 271 -6.13 8.58 -12.89
C TYR A 271 -6.37 7.97 -14.27
N PRO A 272 -7.47 7.23 -14.46
CA PRO A 272 -7.79 6.69 -15.78
C PRO A 272 -8.08 7.82 -16.77
N ILE A 273 -7.75 7.60 -18.05
CA ILE A 273 -7.96 8.60 -19.10
C ILE A 273 -9.40 9.12 -19.15
N GLU A 274 -10.37 8.31 -18.77
CA GLU A 274 -11.79 8.68 -18.69
C GLU A 274 -12.08 9.75 -17.63
N SER A 275 -11.14 9.98 -16.72
CA SER A 275 -11.19 11.04 -15.71
C SER A 275 -10.35 12.27 -16.12
N HIS A 276 -9.81 12.29 -17.34
CA HIS A 276 -9.09 13.45 -17.89
C HIS A 276 -10.05 14.40 -18.59
N GLY A 277 -9.82 15.71 -18.45
CA GLY A 277 -10.65 16.76 -19.08
C GLY A 277 -11.88 17.16 -18.26
N GLY A 278 -12.50 18.27 -18.65
CA GLY A 278 -13.79 18.71 -18.13
C GLY A 278 -13.86 19.04 -16.62
N ASN A 279 -12.80 19.55 -16.03
CA ASN A 279 -12.69 19.83 -14.58
C ASN A 279 -12.70 18.57 -13.69
N ALA A 280 -12.24 17.42 -14.21
CA ALA A 280 -12.15 16.18 -13.45
C ALA A 280 -10.82 16.12 -12.65
N TRP A 281 -9.89 15.23 -13.06
CA TRP A 281 -8.69 14.94 -12.26
C TRP A 281 -7.43 15.70 -12.67
N GLU A 282 -7.44 16.43 -13.76
CA GLU A 282 -6.26 17.11 -14.33
C GLU A 282 -5.67 18.22 -13.45
N ARG A 283 -6.40 18.67 -12.41
CA ARG A 283 -5.91 19.62 -11.40
C ARG A 283 -5.59 18.97 -10.05
N SER A 284 -5.66 17.66 -9.92
CA SER A 284 -5.48 16.99 -8.63
C SER A 284 -4.06 17.14 -8.09
N THR A 285 -3.05 17.13 -8.94
CA THR A 285 -1.65 17.39 -8.53
C THR A 285 -1.46 18.81 -8.01
N GLU A 286 -2.05 19.81 -8.68
CA GLU A 286 -2.05 21.20 -8.21
C GLU A 286 -2.65 21.33 -6.79
N TYR A 287 -3.82 20.68 -6.57
CA TYR A 287 -4.48 20.71 -5.27
C TYR A 287 -3.69 19.97 -4.19
N THR A 288 -3.08 18.84 -4.52
CA THR A 288 -2.23 18.10 -3.59
C THR A 288 -1.02 18.93 -3.17
N LYS A 289 -0.30 19.49 -4.15
CA LYS A 289 0.82 20.40 -3.90
C LYS A 289 0.41 21.54 -2.97
N ALA A 290 -0.63 22.29 -3.34
CA ALA A 290 -1.10 23.45 -2.57
C ALA A 290 -1.52 23.06 -1.13
N SER A 291 -2.17 21.89 -0.96
CA SER A 291 -2.58 21.41 0.35
C SER A 291 -1.38 21.04 1.22
N VAL A 292 -0.43 20.29 0.68
CA VAL A 292 0.77 19.86 1.44
C VAL A 292 1.64 21.06 1.81
N GLU A 293 1.87 22.02 0.90
CA GLU A 293 2.60 23.25 1.18
C GLU A 293 1.90 24.06 2.26
N HIS A 294 0.59 24.28 2.14
CA HIS A 294 -0.19 25.04 3.11
C HIS A 294 -0.15 24.44 4.52
N TYR A 295 -0.35 23.12 4.63
CA TYR A 295 -0.32 22.45 5.94
C TYR A 295 1.07 22.34 6.51
N SER A 296 2.11 22.22 5.66
CA SER A 296 3.51 22.23 6.10
C SER A 296 3.92 23.58 6.72
N GLU A 297 3.39 24.70 6.20
CA GLU A 297 3.60 26.04 6.78
C GLU A 297 2.83 26.27 8.09
N ARG A 298 1.64 25.69 8.21
CA ARG A 298 0.71 25.95 9.32
C ARG A 298 0.91 25.09 10.54
N TRP A 299 1.34 23.83 10.36
CA TRP A 299 1.39 22.83 11.41
C TRP A 299 2.80 22.28 11.59
N PHE A 300 3.19 21.35 10.74
CA PHE A 300 4.54 20.78 10.69
C PHE A 300 4.83 20.28 9.27
N GLU A 301 6.10 20.29 8.93
CA GLU A 301 6.56 19.98 7.59
C GLU A 301 6.22 18.52 7.21
N TYR A 302 5.70 18.34 6.00
CA TYR A 302 5.38 17.04 5.44
C TYR A 302 6.64 16.16 5.38
N PRO A 303 6.63 14.96 6.04
CA PRO A 303 7.85 14.19 6.23
C PRO A 303 8.18 13.23 5.07
N TYR A 304 7.25 12.99 4.16
CA TYR A 304 7.39 11.95 3.14
C TYR A 304 7.87 12.47 1.79
N PRO A 305 8.54 11.63 0.96
CA PRO A 305 9.07 12.05 -0.34
C PRO A 305 8.01 12.30 -1.39
N THR A 306 6.81 11.74 -1.23
CA THR A 306 5.73 11.83 -2.21
C THR A 306 4.37 11.99 -1.54
N ALA A 307 3.46 12.74 -2.18
CA ALA A 307 2.04 12.79 -1.88
C ALA A 307 1.28 12.35 -3.14
N ILE A 308 0.56 11.23 -3.07
CA ILE A 308 0.02 10.55 -4.24
C ILE A 308 -1.50 10.51 -4.21
N ASN A 309 -2.14 11.00 -5.27
CA ASN A 309 -3.57 10.89 -5.51
C ASN A 309 -3.86 9.78 -6.51
N VAL A 310 -4.91 9.02 -6.26
CA VAL A 310 -5.38 7.97 -7.16
C VAL A 310 -6.88 8.06 -7.38
N ALA A 311 -7.31 8.18 -8.62
CA ALA A 311 -8.70 8.02 -9.00
C ALA A 311 -9.05 6.53 -9.05
N GLY A 312 -9.53 6.00 -7.94
CA GLY A 312 -9.92 4.61 -7.77
C GLY A 312 -11.41 4.45 -7.46
N ASN A 313 -11.83 3.24 -7.20
CA ASN A 313 -13.21 2.90 -6.84
C ASN A 313 -13.35 2.66 -5.32
N VAL A 314 -12.67 3.46 -4.53
CA VAL A 314 -12.72 3.43 -3.07
C VAL A 314 -12.99 4.83 -2.54
N LYS A 315 -13.69 4.94 -1.42
CA LYS A 315 -14.03 6.23 -0.80
C LYS A 315 -13.43 6.31 0.60
N GLY A 316 -13.00 7.54 0.98
CA GLY A 316 -12.49 7.80 2.31
C GLY A 316 -11.28 6.93 2.64
N MET A 317 -10.33 6.88 1.72
CA MET A 317 -9.10 6.14 1.91
C MET A 317 -7.94 7.14 1.88
N GLU A 318 -7.43 7.42 3.04
CA GLU A 318 -6.26 8.27 3.28
C GLU A 318 -5.14 7.39 3.83
N TYR A 319 -4.02 7.33 3.12
CA TYR A 319 -2.82 6.59 3.52
C TYR A 319 -1.59 7.48 3.43
N PRO A 320 -0.65 7.34 4.36
CA PRO A 320 0.61 8.07 4.30
C PRO A 320 1.46 7.68 3.10
#